data_35d22da580a9deae3240a4adb200428c
#
_entry.id   35d22da580a9deae3240a4adb200428c
#
_cell.length_a   1.000
_cell.length_b   1.000
_cell.length_c   1.000
_cell.angle_alpha   90.00
_cell.angle_beta   90.00
_cell.angle_gamma   90.00
#
_symmetry.space_group_name_H-M   'P 1'
#
loop_
_entity.id
_entity.type
_entity.pdbx_description
1 polymer ?
#
loop_
_entity_poly.entity_id
_entity_poly.type
_entity_poly.pdbx_seq_one_letter_code
_entity_poly.pdbx_strand_id
1 'polypeptide(L)'
;KHGYATALVGKWHLHSKPKGFDYYEILGFPWQQGKYFDPEFLNENSEWHTELEKDVSCREYHGCEERGYVTDIITDKALEWLENRDKSKPFLLMCHHKAPHDEFEFHPRYKTLLEDADIPEPESMHENKETRSEGSKYYGITVSERNTRRNMVKTMCRRDYPTGPLVVEGLKQEERTHRAYEKYVKDYLRTVKGIDDNVGRILAYLKANNLYENTMIIYTSDQGMLLGEHDYTDKRWIFDESMKMPFLIRVPGEVTGGKKIKSLICNTDFAPTILDFAGIHERLPGQQGESFRACLSGREPLGWRDCIYYRYWLHMTHCDTPAHYGIRTRDYKLVFYYGLPLDASGALSEPTPAGLELYDLKKDPLEMENVYSKKEYRQVRETLLKKLFEQKELLGDNDLCYPEITQRFQKIKQRGE
;
A
#
# COMPACT_ATOMS: atom_id res chain seq x y z
N LYS A 1 -3.30 -24.48 15.29
CA LYS A 1 -2.67 -25.82 15.41
C LYS A 1 -1.45 -25.82 16.31
N HIS A 2 -0.77 -24.67 16.49
CA HIS A 2 0.48 -24.56 17.26
C HIS A 2 0.29 -23.92 18.64
N GLY A 3 -0.92 -23.92 19.19
CA GLY A 3 -1.20 -23.50 20.56
C GLY A 3 -1.31 -22.00 20.80
N TYR A 4 -1.31 -21.18 19.76
CA TYR A 4 -1.56 -19.74 19.87
C TYR A 4 -3.05 -19.43 19.96
N ALA A 5 -3.44 -18.46 20.79
CA ALA A 5 -4.70 -17.77 20.68
C ALA A 5 -4.60 -16.72 19.57
N THR A 6 -5.52 -16.72 18.62
CA THR A 6 -5.40 -15.94 17.39
C THR A 6 -6.59 -15.02 17.17
N ALA A 7 -6.34 -13.73 16.86
CA ALA A 7 -7.37 -12.76 16.54
C ALA A 7 -7.04 -11.90 15.34
N LEU A 8 -8.11 -11.51 14.62
CA LEU A 8 -8.10 -10.53 13.55
C LEU A 8 -9.18 -9.49 13.80
N VAL A 9 -8.80 -8.23 13.91
CA VAL A 9 -9.74 -7.10 14.13
C VAL A 9 -9.51 -6.02 13.11
N GLY A 10 -10.58 -5.55 12.45
CA GLY A 10 -10.56 -4.42 11.55
C GLY A 10 -10.62 -4.77 10.07
N LYS A 11 -9.91 -4.04 9.19
CA LYS A 11 -10.01 -4.19 7.75
C LYS A 11 -9.46 -5.52 7.27
N TRP A 12 -10.27 -6.26 6.49
CA TRP A 12 -9.88 -7.53 5.86
C TRP A 12 -9.78 -7.42 4.34
N HIS A 13 -10.82 -6.92 3.67
CA HIS A 13 -10.90 -6.60 2.24
C HIS A 13 -10.48 -7.74 1.29
N LEU A 14 -10.58 -8.99 1.71
CA LEU A 14 -10.32 -10.16 0.85
C LEU A 14 -11.60 -10.79 0.32
N HIS A 15 -12.76 -10.18 0.57
CA HIS A 15 -14.08 -10.66 0.13
C HIS A 15 -14.33 -12.14 0.50
N SER A 16 -13.80 -12.56 1.64
CA SER A 16 -13.91 -13.94 2.11
C SER A 16 -13.95 -13.98 3.63
N LYS A 17 -14.55 -15.03 4.18
CA LYS A 17 -14.53 -15.29 5.62
C LYS A 17 -13.09 -15.57 6.07
N PRO A 18 -12.58 -14.89 7.13
CA PRO A 18 -11.29 -15.23 7.71
C PRO A 18 -11.23 -16.70 8.15
N LYS A 19 -10.12 -17.35 7.89
CA LYS A 19 -9.91 -18.75 8.28
C LYS A 19 -8.66 -18.88 9.15
N GLY A 20 -8.74 -19.76 10.17
CA GLY A 20 -7.59 -20.05 11.04
C GLY A 20 -7.42 -19.12 12.23
N PHE A 21 -8.35 -18.19 12.46
CA PHE A 21 -8.43 -17.37 13.66
C PHE A 21 -9.45 -17.94 14.64
N ASP A 22 -9.13 -17.88 15.95
CA ASP A 22 -10.07 -18.23 17.01
C ASP A 22 -11.13 -17.15 17.23
N TYR A 23 -10.78 -15.91 16.88
CA TYR A 23 -11.65 -14.75 16.97
C TYR A 23 -11.40 -13.82 15.78
N TYR A 24 -12.46 -13.26 15.22
CA TYR A 24 -12.35 -12.13 14.29
C TYR A 24 -13.57 -11.23 14.36
N GLU A 25 -13.31 -9.94 14.22
CA GLU A 25 -14.30 -8.89 13.93
C GLU A 25 -13.75 -7.98 12.84
N ILE A 26 -14.25 -8.15 11.63
CA ILE A 26 -13.75 -7.44 10.47
C ILE A 26 -14.77 -6.44 9.93
N LEU A 27 -14.28 -5.38 9.31
CA LEU A 27 -15.14 -4.37 8.71
C LEU A 27 -16.03 -4.98 7.61
N GLY A 28 -17.32 -4.60 7.63
CA GLY A 28 -18.32 -4.99 6.66
C GLY A 28 -18.47 -3.97 5.53
N PHE A 29 -19.69 -3.46 5.36
CA PHE A 29 -20.05 -2.47 4.33
C PHE A 29 -19.29 -1.13 4.51
N PRO A 30 -18.86 -0.49 3.39
CA PRO A 30 -18.83 -1.00 2.03
C PRO A 30 -17.58 -1.85 1.74
N TRP A 31 -17.70 -2.89 0.91
CA TRP A 31 -16.61 -3.65 0.29
C TRP A 31 -15.62 -4.32 1.27
N GLN A 32 -16.01 -4.61 2.51
CA GLN A 32 -15.12 -5.00 3.62
C GLN A 32 -14.03 -3.95 3.93
N GLN A 33 -14.25 -2.70 3.54
CA GLN A 33 -13.39 -1.58 3.89
C GLN A 33 -13.95 -0.76 5.05
N GLY A 34 -15.26 -0.83 5.28
CA GLY A 34 -15.97 -0.11 6.32
C GLY A 34 -16.05 1.41 6.10
N LYS A 35 -16.77 2.09 6.98
CA LYS A 35 -16.88 3.55 7.08
C LYS A 35 -15.92 4.05 8.18
N TYR A 36 -15.59 5.34 8.15
CA TYR A 36 -14.82 5.96 9.22
C TYR A 36 -15.66 6.20 10.49
N PHE A 37 -16.94 6.49 10.31
CA PHE A 37 -17.88 6.65 11.39
C PHE A 37 -19.00 5.63 11.28
N ASP A 38 -19.45 5.16 12.45
CA ASP A 38 -20.52 4.18 12.59
C ASP A 38 -20.31 2.97 11.65
N PRO A 39 -19.14 2.27 11.80
CA PRO A 39 -18.81 1.13 10.95
C PRO A 39 -19.65 -0.10 11.28
N GLU A 40 -19.81 -0.97 10.32
CA GLU A 40 -20.37 -2.31 10.50
C GLU A 40 -19.26 -3.34 10.63
N PHE A 41 -19.44 -4.31 11.54
CA PHE A 41 -18.50 -5.42 11.75
C PHE A 41 -19.14 -6.77 11.45
N LEU A 42 -18.37 -7.63 10.81
CA LEU A 42 -18.68 -9.03 10.55
C LEU A 42 -17.87 -9.92 11.49
N ASN A 43 -18.51 -10.94 12.02
CA ASN A 43 -17.88 -11.97 12.88
C ASN A 43 -18.33 -13.38 12.47
N GLU A 44 -18.07 -14.38 13.28
CA GLU A 44 -18.42 -15.77 12.98
C GLU A 44 -19.92 -16.04 12.85
N ASN A 45 -20.76 -15.20 13.52
CA ASN A 45 -22.23 -15.29 13.52
C ASN A 45 -22.88 -14.50 12.38
N SER A 46 -22.12 -13.74 11.62
CA SER A 46 -22.63 -12.95 10.50
C SER A 46 -23.02 -13.85 9.34
N GLU A 47 -24.03 -13.43 8.56
CA GLU A 47 -24.39 -14.09 7.31
C GLU A 47 -23.28 -13.81 6.28
N TRP A 48 -22.69 -14.89 5.79
CA TRP A 48 -21.67 -14.84 4.75
C TRP A 48 -22.26 -15.32 3.43
N HIS A 49 -22.27 -14.47 2.43
CA HIS A 49 -22.61 -14.88 1.08
C HIS A 49 -21.48 -15.76 0.54
N THR A 50 -21.76 -17.07 0.41
CA THR A 50 -20.76 -18.09 0.05
C THR A 50 -20.54 -18.21 -1.45
N GLU A 51 -21.40 -17.62 -2.28
CA GLU A 51 -21.27 -17.65 -3.73
C GLU A 51 -20.62 -16.36 -4.23
N LEU A 52 -19.57 -16.52 -5.03
CA LEU A 52 -19.02 -15.47 -5.87
C LEU A 52 -20.07 -15.09 -6.93
N GLU A 53 -21.03 -14.27 -6.55
CA GLU A 53 -21.89 -13.65 -7.55
C GLU A 53 -21.01 -12.85 -8.51
N LYS A 54 -21.23 -13.04 -9.81
CA LYS A 54 -20.40 -12.50 -10.89
C LYS A 54 -20.36 -10.98 -10.94
N ASP A 55 -21.29 -10.32 -10.25
CA ASP A 55 -21.36 -8.87 -10.15
C ASP A 55 -20.75 -8.38 -8.82
N VAL A 56 -19.51 -7.91 -8.88
CA VAL A 56 -18.75 -7.40 -7.73
C VAL A 56 -19.37 -6.10 -7.18
N SER A 57 -20.20 -5.41 -7.94
CA SER A 57 -20.80 -4.12 -7.56
C SER A 57 -21.85 -4.23 -6.45
N CYS A 58 -22.42 -5.41 -6.23
CA CYS A 58 -23.52 -5.65 -5.31
C CYS A 58 -23.13 -6.37 -4.01
N ARG A 59 -21.84 -6.47 -3.67
CA ARG A 59 -21.41 -7.16 -2.45
C ARG A 59 -21.58 -6.27 -1.22
N GLU A 60 -22.79 -6.26 -0.73
CA GLU A 60 -23.13 -5.65 0.55
C GLU A 60 -22.86 -6.66 1.67
N TYR A 61 -21.74 -6.50 2.37
CA TYR A 61 -21.44 -7.28 3.56
C TYR A 61 -21.94 -6.50 4.78
N HIS A 62 -23.22 -6.68 5.11
CA HIS A 62 -23.81 -6.05 6.28
C HIS A 62 -23.50 -6.84 7.55
N GLY A 63 -23.21 -6.12 8.60
CA GLY A 63 -22.88 -6.64 9.92
C GLY A 63 -23.57 -5.88 11.03
N CYS A 64 -23.04 -5.98 12.25
CA CYS A 64 -23.51 -5.18 13.37
C CYS A 64 -22.90 -3.76 13.29
N GLU A 65 -23.76 -2.74 13.22
CA GLU A 65 -23.33 -1.34 13.29
C GLU A 65 -22.88 -0.98 14.70
N GLU A 66 -21.73 -0.30 14.80
CA GLU A 66 -21.21 0.26 16.04
C GLU A 66 -21.00 1.76 15.90
N ARG A 67 -21.52 2.52 16.86
CA ARG A 67 -21.43 3.98 16.83
C ARG A 67 -20.06 4.47 17.28
N GLY A 68 -19.49 5.37 16.51
CA GLY A 68 -18.25 6.05 16.83
C GLY A 68 -17.21 6.02 15.71
N TYR A 69 -15.98 6.31 16.08
CA TYR A 69 -14.88 6.42 15.12
C TYR A 69 -14.17 5.07 14.95
N VAL A 70 -14.09 4.59 13.73
CA VAL A 70 -13.61 3.24 13.40
C VAL A 70 -12.24 2.90 13.97
N THR A 71 -11.29 3.86 13.97
CA THR A 71 -9.94 3.62 14.49
C THR A 71 -9.95 3.34 15.99
N ASP A 72 -10.80 4.06 16.75
CA ASP A 72 -10.96 3.84 18.18
C ASP A 72 -11.65 2.50 18.45
N ILE A 73 -12.74 2.20 17.73
CA ILE A 73 -13.52 0.96 17.89
C ILE A 73 -12.66 -0.28 17.60
N ILE A 74 -11.88 -0.28 16.51
CA ILE A 74 -10.97 -1.38 16.19
C ILE A 74 -9.98 -1.61 17.34
N THR A 75 -9.46 -0.55 17.93
CA THR A 75 -8.54 -0.64 19.08
C THR A 75 -9.24 -1.13 20.32
N ASP A 76 -10.45 -0.67 20.61
CA ASP A 76 -11.26 -1.13 21.75
C ASP A 76 -11.49 -2.64 21.67
N LYS A 77 -11.92 -3.15 20.51
CA LYS A 77 -12.11 -4.59 20.26
C LYS A 77 -10.80 -5.38 20.41
N ALA A 78 -9.70 -4.85 19.91
CA ALA A 78 -8.38 -5.47 20.06
C ALA A 78 -7.95 -5.57 21.53
N LEU A 79 -8.18 -4.52 22.31
CA LEU A 79 -7.89 -4.48 23.76
C LEU A 79 -8.83 -5.40 24.54
N GLU A 80 -10.12 -5.40 24.22
CA GLU A 80 -11.10 -6.29 24.83
C GLU A 80 -10.73 -7.77 24.59
N TRP A 81 -10.36 -8.11 23.36
CA TRP A 81 -9.88 -9.47 23.07
C TRP A 81 -8.61 -9.82 23.85
N LEU A 82 -7.63 -8.91 23.91
CA LEU A 82 -6.41 -9.10 24.70
C LEU A 82 -6.71 -9.35 26.18
N GLU A 83 -7.74 -8.71 26.74
CA GLU A 83 -8.13 -8.91 28.14
C GLU A 83 -8.82 -10.26 28.36
N ASN A 84 -9.67 -10.67 27.41
CA ASN A 84 -10.54 -11.85 27.57
C ASN A 84 -9.95 -13.14 26.97
N ARG A 85 -8.84 -13.08 26.22
CA ARG A 85 -8.21 -14.26 25.61
C ARG A 85 -7.77 -15.29 26.66
N ASP A 86 -7.57 -16.51 26.25
CA ASP A 86 -6.91 -17.55 27.07
C ASP A 86 -5.46 -17.11 27.39
N LYS A 87 -5.26 -16.61 28.61
CA LYS A 87 -3.95 -16.06 29.07
C LYS A 87 -2.90 -17.15 29.29
N SER A 88 -3.28 -18.44 29.25
CA SER A 88 -2.34 -19.57 29.31
C SER A 88 -1.63 -19.83 27.99
N LYS A 89 -2.10 -19.23 26.87
CA LYS A 89 -1.55 -19.40 25.53
C LYS A 89 -0.78 -18.19 25.09
N PRO A 90 0.27 -18.34 24.26
CA PRO A 90 0.81 -17.26 23.47
C PRO A 90 -0.26 -16.74 22.50
N PHE A 91 -0.12 -15.51 22.02
CA PHE A 91 -1.14 -14.93 21.14
C PHE A 91 -0.55 -14.36 19.84
N LEU A 92 -1.41 -14.31 18.82
CA LEU A 92 -1.24 -13.53 17.60
C LEU A 92 -2.46 -12.61 17.44
N LEU A 93 -2.22 -11.30 17.48
CA LEU A 93 -3.25 -10.29 17.21
C LEU A 93 -2.89 -9.54 15.92
N MET A 94 -3.78 -9.55 14.94
CA MET A 94 -3.75 -8.71 13.75
C MET A 94 -4.77 -7.59 13.93
N CYS A 95 -4.28 -6.37 14.21
CA CYS A 95 -5.10 -5.18 14.40
C CYS A 95 -4.96 -4.28 13.17
N HIS A 96 -5.98 -4.27 12.31
CA HIS A 96 -5.95 -3.66 10.99
C HIS A 96 -6.85 -2.43 10.93
N HIS A 97 -6.29 -1.24 11.16
CA HIS A 97 -7.05 0.01 11.02
C HIS A 97 -7.43 0.29 9.57
N LYS A 98 -8.63 0.90 9.35
CA LYS A 98 -9.03 1.45 8.06
C LYS A 98 -8.19 2.66 7.66
N ALA A 99 -7.92 3.53 8.62
CA ALA A 99 -7.06 4.70 8.42
C ALA A 99 -5.63 4.28 8.04
N PRO A 100 -4.94 5.02 7.19
CA PRO A 100 -5.30 6.26 6.53
C PRO A 100 -5.78 6.07 5.07
N HIS A 101 -6.70 5.15 4.79
CA HIS A 101 -7.30 5.02 3.46
C HIS A 101 -8.16 6.25 3.11
N ASP A 102 -8.22 6.66 1.86
CA ASP A 102 -9.07 7.75 1.37
C ASP A 102 -10.59 7.44 1.54
N GLU A 103 -11.49 8.38 1.57
CA GLU A 103 -11.27 9.81 1.82
C GLU A 103 -10.97 9.96 3.31
N PHE A 104 -10.01 10.78 3.68
CA PHE A 104 -9.40 10.82 5.04
C PHE A 104 -10.31 11.46 6.09
N GLU A 105 -11.37 10.78 6.50
CA GLU A 105 -12.29 11.26 7.52
C GLU A 105 -11.67 11.13 8.91
N PHE A 106 -11.01 12.16 9.36
CA PHE A 106 -10.40 12.19 10.69
C PHE A 106 -11.42 12.46 11.80
N HIS A 107 -11.14 11.99 13.02
CA HIS A 107 -11.99 12.30 14.16
C HIS A 107 -11.97 13.81 14.48
N PRO A 108 -13.12 14.43 14.82
CA PRO A 108 -13.22 15.87 15.08
C PRO A 108 -12.22 16.42 16.11
N ARG A 109 -11.76 15.61 17.07
CA ARG A 109 -10.71 15.98 18.04
C ARG A 109 -9.39 16.40 17.42
N TYR A 110 -9.15 16.04 16.15
CA TYR A 110 -7.93 16.40 15.42
C TYR A 110 -8.12 17.55 14.42
N LYS A 111 -9.31 18.18 14.41
CA LYS A 111 -9.66 19.21 13.41
C LYS A 111 -8.65 20.36 13.36
N THR A 112 -8.16 20.80 14.53
CA THR A 112 -7.20 21.89 14.63
C THR A 112 -5.74 21.47 14.52
N LEU A 113 -5.46 20.16 14.44
CA LEU A 113 -4.11 19.66 14.24
C LEU A 113 -3.56 20.15 12.89
N LEU A 114 -2.38 20.76 12.90
CA LEU A 114 -1.72 21.32 11.70
C LEU A 114 -2.52 22.46 11.02
N GLU A 115 -3.48 23.10 11.71
CA GLU A 115 -4.30 24.17 11.09
C GLU A 115 -3.42 25.30 10.57
N ASP A 116 -2.50 25.79 11.39
CA ASP A 116 -1.58 26.91 11.06
C ASP A 116 -0.24 26.43 10.45
N ALA A 117 -0.08 25.12 10.21
CA ALA A 117 1.14 24.61 9.62
C ALA A 117 1.15 24.83 8.12
N ASP A 118 2.24 25.36 7.59
CA ASP A 118 2.57 25.34 6.17
C ASP A 118 3.27 24.00 5.86
N ILE A 119 2.65 23.19 5.01
CA ILE A 119 3.21 21.89 4.62
C ILE A 119 3.95 22.06 3.31
N PRO A 120 5.29 21.88 3.29
CA PRO A 120 6.05 22.04 2.06
C PRO A 120 5.64 21.00 1.01
N GLU A 121 5.46 21.45 -0.21
CA GLU A 121 5.22 20.56 -1.34
C GLU A 121 6.47 19.70 -1.62
N PRO A 122 6.32 18.40 -1.97
CA PRO A 122 7.48 17.59 -2.34
C PRO A 122 8.10 18.10 -3.64
N GLU A 123 9.44 18.05 -3.72
CA GLU A 123 10.18 18.52 -4.90
C GLU A 123 9.68 17.85 -6.18
N SER A 124 9.39 16.55 -6.13
CA SER A 124 8.88 15.79 -7.28
C SER A 124 7.46 16.17 -7.72
N MET A 125 6.70 16.95 -6.93
CA MET A 125 5.38 17.44 -7.34
C MET A 125 5.48 18.34 -8.58
N HIS A 126 6.59 19.05 -8.73
CA HIS A 126 6.85 19.98 -9.82
C HIS A 126 7.81 19.41 -10.88
N GLU A 127 7.96 18.08 -10.93
CA GLU A 127 8.87 17.47 -11.90
C GLU A 127 8.54 17.82 -13.35
N ASN A 128 9.57 17.95 -14.17
CA ASN A 128 9.42 18.02 -15.62
C ASN A 128 9.21 16.59 -16.18
N LYS A 129 7.98 16.25 -16.56
CA LYS A 129 7.62 14.93 -17.09
C LYS A 129 8.10 14.67 -18.54
N GLU A 130 8.90 15.56 -19.14
CA GLU A 130 9.36 15.42 -20.53
C GLU A 130 10.24 14.16 -20.76
N THR A 131 10.95 13.72 -19.72
CA THR A 131 11.76 12.48 -19.80
C THR A 131 10.94 11.22 -19.66
N ARG A 132 9.71 11.30 -19.14
CA ARG A 132 8.85 10.12 -18.97
C ARG A 132 8.44 9.53 -20.30
N SER A 133 8.20 8.23 -20.29
CA SER A 133 7.66 7.52 -21.45
C SER A 133 6.20 7.91 -21.73
N GLU A 134 5.75 7.76 -22.95
CA GLU A 134 4.35 7.94 -23.33
C GLU A 134 3.40 6.98 -22.54
N GLY A 135 3.96 5.90 -21.99
CA GLY A 135 3.22 4.95 -21.16
C GLY A 135 2.77 5.50 -19.79
N SER A 136 3.43 6.54 -19.29
CA SER A 136 3.13 7.12 -17.97
C SER A 136 2.82 8.62 -17.99
N LYS A 137 3.41 9.38 -18.89
CA LYS A 137 3.52 10.83 -18.90
C LYS A 137 2.21 11.60 -18.66
N TYR A 138 1.10 11.11 -19.19
CA TYR A 138 -0.18 11.84 -19.19
C TYR A 138 -1.25 11.23 -18.28
N TYR A 139 -0.90 10.20 -17.52
CA TYR A 139 -1.83 9.43 -16.71
C TYR A 139 -1.72 9.76 -15.22
N GLY A 140 -2.61 9.21 -14.43
CA GLY A 140 -2.66 9.37 -12.99
C GLY A 140 -3.63 10.45 -12.50
N ILE A 141 -4.24 10.24 -11.33
CA ILE A 141 -4.98 11.29 -10.63
C ILE A 141 -3.96 12.25 -10.03
N THR A 142 -4.11 13.54 -10.34
CA THR A 142 -3.16 14.57 -9.91
C THR A 142 -3.70 15.41 -8.75
N VAL A 143 -2.80 15.97 -7.95
CA VAL A 143 -3.16 17.03 -7.01
C VAL A 143 -3.56 18.27 -7.78
N SER A 144 -2.73 18.68 -8.74
CA SER A 144 -2.97 19.80 -9.62
C SER A 144 -4.09 19.53 -10.64
N GLU A 145 -4.53 20.58 -11.33
CA GLU A 145 -5.51 20.46 -12.41
C GLU A 145 -4.91 19.95 -13.75
N ARG A 146 -3.68 19.40 -13.74
CA ARG A 146 -3.02 18.83 -14.92
C ARG A 146 -3.84 17.70 -15.55
N ASN A 147 -4.33 16.75 -14.75
CA ASN A 147 -5.34 15.80 -15.21
C ASN A 147 -6.72 16.48 -15.14
N THR A 148 -7.21 16.98 -16.27
CA THR A 148 -8.48 17.71 -16.35
C THR A 148 -9.70 16.82 -16.04
N ARG A 149 -9.57 15.50 -16.19
CA ARG A 149 -10.65 14.54 -15.92
C ARG A 149 -10.77 14.22 -14.43
N ARG A 150 -9.66 13.93 -13.77
CA ARG A 150 -9.62 13.52 -12.37
C ARG A 150 -8.44 14.18 -11.64
N ASN A 151 -8.74 15.07 -10.72
CA ASN A 151 -7.74 15.74 -9.90
C ASN A 151 -8.29 16.09 -8.51
N MET A 152 -7.40 16.36 -7.56
CA MET A 152 -7.80 16.60 -6.17
C MET A 152 -8.45 17.97 -5.97
N VAL A 153 -8.06 19.01 -6.71
CA VAL A 153 -8.76 20.29 -6.66
C VAL A 153 -10.24 20.08 -6.92
N LYS A 154 -10.58 19.43 -8.04
CA LYS A 154 -11.97 19.13 -8.42
C LYS A 154 -12.66 18.20 -7.43
N THR A 155 -11.98 17.17 -6.96
CA THR A 155 -12.53 16.18 -6.02
C THR A 155 -12.88 16.81 -4.69
N MET A 156 -11.98 17.63 -4.13
CA MET A 156 -12.18 18.25 -2.82
C MET A 156 -13.13 19.44 -2.84
N CYS A 157 -13.37 20.06 -4.00
CA CYS A 157 -14.38 21.12 -4.13
C CYS A 157 -15.83 20.58 -4.12
N ARG A 158 -16.04 19.26 -4.12
CA ARG A 158 -17.38 18.69 -4.01
C ARG A 158 -18.04 19.12 -2.70
N ARG A 159 -19.34 19.48 -2.79
CA ARG A 159 -20.12 19.93 -1.63
C ARG A 159 -20.21 18.87 -0.52
N ASP A 160 -20.19 17.63 -0.91
CA ASP A 160 -20.30 16.44 -0.05
C ASP A 160 -18.93 15.82 0.31
N TYR A 161 -17.82 16.57 0.11
CA TYR A 161 -16.51 16.05 0.53
C TYR A 161 -16.48 15.85 2.06
N PRO A 162 -16.10 14.68 2.56
CA PRO A 162 -16.35 14.27 3.95
C PRO A 162 -15.79 15.20 5.04
N THR A 163 -14.62 15.80 4.78
CA THR A 163 -13.99 16.74 5.73
C THR A 163 -14.34 18.21 5.45
N GLY A 164 -15.38 18.43 4.64
CA GLY A 164 -15.82 19.73 4.15
C GLY A 164 -15.16 20.15 2.83
N PRO A 165 -15.88 20.90 2.00
CA PRO A 165 -15.41 21.28 0.67
C PRO A 165 -14.22 22.22 0.71
N LEU A 166 -13.30 22.05 -0.24
CA LEU A 166 -12.24 23.01 -0.53
C LEU A 166 -12.83 24.24 -1.23
N VAL A 167 -12.53 25.43 -0.71
CA VAL A 167 -12.96 26.70 -1.31
C VAL A 167 -11.78 27.32 -2.08
N VAL A 168 -11.94 27.44 -3.39
CA VAL A 168 -10.89 27.93 -4.30
C VAL A 168 -11.37 29.06 -5.24
N GLU A 169 -12.57 29.59 -5.00
CA GLU A 169 -13.16 30.64 -5.83
C GLU A 169 -12.27 31.89 -5.82
N GLY A 170 -12.02 32.48 -7.00
CA GLY A 170 -11.16 33.65 -7.16
C GLY A 170 -9.66 33.41 -7.10
N LEU A 171 -9.20 32.20 -6.81
CA LEU A 171 -7.78 31.87 -6.70
C LEU A 171 -7.16 31.53 -8.06
N LYS A 172 -5.87 31.82 -8.22
CA LYS A 172 -5.07 31.37 -9.36
C LYS A 172 -4.85 29.85 -9.30
N GLN A 173 -4.50 29.24 -10.43
CA GLN A 173 -4.31 27.79 -10.53
C GLN A 173 -3.26 27.26 -9.54
N GLU A 174 -2.12 27.89 -9.42
CA GLU A 174 -1.05 27.52 -8.49
C GLU A 174 -1.54 27.54 -7.04
N GLU A 175 -2.27 28.57 -6.65
CA GLU A 175 -2.84 28.72 -5.31
C GLU A 175 -3.92 27.67 -5.03
N ARG A 176 -4.76 27.34 -6.03
CA ARG A 176 -5.72 26.23 -5.91
C ARG A 176 -5.05 24.92 -5.71
N THR A 177 -3.98 24.65 -6.46
CA THR A 177 -3.18 23.42 -6.34
C THR A 177 -2.55 23.31 -4.95
N HIS A 178 -1.91 24.37 -4.48
CA HIS A 178 -1.31 24.40 -3.15
C HIS A 178 -2.32 24.16 -2.05
N ARG A 179 -3.47 24.79 -2.08
CA ARG A 179 -4.54 24.55 -1.10
C ARG A 179 -5.11 23.13 -1.15
N ALA A 180 -5.22 22.56 -2.34
CA ALA A 180 -5.66 21.16 -2.48
C ALA A 180 -4.61 20.21 -1.90
N TYR A 181 -3.33 20.46 -2.15
CA TYR A 181 -2.23 19.72 -1.56
C TYR A 181 -2.25 19.79 -0.03
N GLU A 182 -2.29 20.99 0.54
CA GLU A 182 -2.33 21.17 1.99
C GLU A 182 -3.51 20.44 2.63
N LYS A 183 -4.72 20.60 2.07
CA LYS A 183 -5.90 19.91 2.58
C LYS A 183 -5.74 18.41 2.50
N TYR A 184 -5.25 17.87 1.38
CA TYR A 184 -5.04 16.45 1.17
C TYR A 184 -4.08 15.86 2.23
N VAL A 185 -2.92 16.52 2.42
CA VAL A 185 -1.91 16.05 3.37
C VAL A 185 -2.32 16.26 4.82
N LYS A 186 -2.93 17.41 5.15
CA LYS A 186 -3.42 17.67 6.53
C LYS A 186 -4.51 16.69 6.94
N ASP A 187 -5.46 16.38 6.07
CA ASP A 187 -6.53 15.42 6.36
C ASP A 187 -5.94 14.00 6.54
N TYR A 188 -4.98 13.61 5.70
CA TYR A 188 -4.22 12.36 5.87
C TYR A 188 -3.49 12.30 7.21
N LEU A 189 -2.70 13.31 7.57
CA LEU A 189 -1.93 13.35 8.82
C LEU A 189 -2.82 13.34 10.07
N ARG A 190 -4.03 13.92 9.99
CA ARG A 190 -5.03 13.87 11.06
C ARG A 190 -5.56 12.45 11.28
N THR A 191 -5.73 11.67 10.21
CA THR A 191 -6.09 10.24 10.35
C THR A 191 -4.92 9.42 10.91
N VAL A 192 -3.68 9.71 10.48
CA VAL A 192 -2.46 9.08 11.01
C VAL A 192 -2.31 9.37 12.51
N LYS A 193 -2.63 10.59 12.97
CA LYS A 193 -2.62 10.90 14.41
C LYS A 193 -3.61 10.03 15.18
N GLY A 194 -4.76 9.72 14.59
CA GLY A 194 -5.71 8.77 15.18
C GLY A 194 -5.11 7.36 15.35
N ILE A 195 -4.33 6.89 14.37
CA ILE A 195 -3.61 5.61 14.47
C ILE A 195 -2.54 5.69 15.56
N ASP A 196 -1.73 6.75 15.59
CA ASP A 196 -0.65 6.93 16.57
C ASP A 196 -1.17 6.85 18.00
N ASP A 197 -2.25 7.57 18.33
CA ASP A 197 -2.87 7.53 19.63
C ASP A 197 -3.37 6.11 19.98
N ASN A 198 -3.96 5.41 19.05
CA ASN A 198 -4.48 4.08 19.25
C ASN A 198 -3.39 3.00 19.36
N VAL A 199 -2.31 3.10 18.60
CA VAL A 199 -1.11 2.28 18.81
C VAL A 199 -0.54 2.53 20.20
N GLY A 200 -0.49 3.79 20.63
CA GLY A 200 -0.10 4.16 22.00
C GLY A 200 -0.92 3.44 23.08
N ARG A 201 -2.23 3.31 22.88
CA ARG A 201 -3.14 2.58 23.80
C ARG A 201 -2.80 1.09 23.89
N ILE A 202 -2.55 0.45 22.74
CA ILE A 202 -2.15 -0.97 22.68
C ILE A 202 -0.80 -1.16 23.40
N LEU A 203 0.18 -0.31 23.13
CA LEU A 203 1.49 -0.38 23.79
C LEU A 203 1.40 -0.17 25.30
N ALA A 204 0.55 0.76 25.75
CA ALA A 204 0.29 0.99 27.18
C ALA A 204 -0.32 -0.24 27.85
N TYR A 205 -1.30 -0.88 27.21
CA TYR A 205 -1.89 -2.12 27.68
C TYR A 205 -0.85 -3.25 27.82
N LEU A 206 -0.02 -3.46 26.79
CA LEU A 206 1.03 -4.49 26.83
C LEU A 206 2.02 -4.27 27.98
N LYS A 207 2.40 -3.00 28.23
CA LYS A 207 3.29 -2.64 29.34
C LYS A 207 2.63 -2.87 30.69
N ALA A 208 1.38 -2.41 30.89
CA ALA A 208 0.63 -2.57 32.15
C ALA A 208 0.40 -4.03 32.52
N ASN A 209 0.32 -4.93 31.53
CA ASN A 209 0.07 -6.34 31.72
C ASN A 209 1.36 -7.21 31.63
N ASN A 210 2.56 -6.61 31.67
CA ASN A 210 3.85 -7.30 31.58
C ASN A 210 4.02 -8.16 30.31
N LEU A 211 3.34 -7.82 29.23
CA LEU A 211 3.41 -8.51 27.94
C LEU A 211 4.43 -7.87 27.00
N TYR A 212 4.74 -6.60 27.18
CA TYR A 212 5.57 -5.81 26.27
C TYR A 212 6.96 -6.43 26.04
N GLU A 213 7.60 -6.92 27.10
CA GLU A 213 8.95 -7.51 27.00
C GLU A 213 8.98 -8.93 26.42
N ASN A 214 7.83 -9.52 26.16
CA ASN A 214 7.71 -10.84 25.53
C ASN A 214 6.79 -10.84 24.30
N THR A 215 6.61 -9.67 23.68
CA THR A 215 5.77 -9.55 22.48
C THR A 215 6.58 -8.97 21.33
N MET A 216 6.64 -9.69 20.20
CA MET A 216 7.08 -9.12 18.94
C MET A 216 6.00 -8.16 18.42
N ILE A 217 6.39 -6.96 18.04
CA ILE A 217 5.48 -5.93 17.54
C ILE A 217 5.92 -5.54 16.13
N ILE A 218 5.01 -5.66 15.17
CA ILE A 218 5.20 -5.17 13.80
C ILE A 218 4.17 -4.07 13.55
N TYR A 219 4.64 -2.88 13.18
CA TYR A 219 3.83 -1.80 12.66
C TYR A 219 4.13 -1.64 11.17
N THR A 220 3.11 -1.76 10.35
CA THR A 220 3.25 -1.65 8.89
C THR A 220 1.92 -1.24 8.25
N SER A 221 1.92 -1.07 6.95
CA SER A 221 0.74 -0.83 6.12
C SER A 221 0.70 -1.85 4.97
N ASP A 222 -0.45 -1.99 4.32
CA ASP A 222 -0.64 -2.82 3.12
C ASP A 222 0.01 -2.19 1.88
N GLN A 223 0.10 -0.84 1.83
CA GLN A 223 0.68 -0.06 0.75
C GLN A 223 1.37 1.20 1.26
N GLY A 224 2.21 1.81 0.40
CA GLY A 224 2.61 3.20 0.53
C GLY A 224 1.49 4.15 0.11
N MET A 225 1.81 5.44 0.00
CA MET A 225 0.87 6.49 -0.41
C MET A 225 1.63 7.63 -1.07
N LEU A 226 1.17 8.05 -2.24
CA LEU A 226 1.59 9.28 -2.89
C LEU A 226 0.82 10.45 -2.28
N LEU A 227 1.53 11.36 -1.68
CA LEU A 227 0.99 12.55 -1.00
C LEU A 227 1.36 13.84 -1.75
N GLY A 228 1.31 13.80 -3.06
CA GLY A 228 1.69 14.90 -3.93
C GLY A 228 2.98 14.64 -4.71
N GLU A 229 3.77 13.64 -4.34
CA GLU A 229 4.94 13.26 -5.12
C GLU A 229 4.54 12.95 -6.56
N HIS A 230 5.34 13.43 -7.51
CA HIS A 230 5.04 13.36 -8.95
C HIS A 230 3.72 14.01 -9.37
N ASP A 231 3.16 14.92 -8.52
CA ASP A 231 1.82 15.47 -8.68
C ASP A 231 0.71 14.38 -8.60
N TYR A 232 1.02 13.20 -8.03
CA TYR A 232 0.06 12.11 -7.90
C TYR A 232 -0.53 11.99 -6.50
N THR A 233 -1.62 11.25 -6.43
CA THR A 233 -2.29 10.87 -5.20
C THR A 233 -2.54 9.36 -5.16
N ASP A 234 -2.85 8.83 -3.97
CA ASP A 234 -3.15 7.42 -3.74
C ASP A 234 -1.91 6.53 -4.03
N LYS A 235 -2.06 5.41 -4.68
CA LYS A 235 -1.06 4.37 -4.90
C LYS A 235 -1.23 3.75 -6.28
N ARG A 236 -0.71 2.59 -6.54
CA ARG A 236 -0.75 1.78 -7.78
C ARG A 236 0.48 1.92 -8.66
N TRP A 237 1.09 3.10 -8.70
CA TRP A 237 2.35 3.32 -9.42
C TRP A 237 3.50 2.54 -8.75
N ILE A 238 4.54 2.22 -9.53
CA ILE A 238 5.74 1.53 -9.02
C ILE A 238 6.72 2.48 -8.29
N PHE A 239 6.41 3.76 -8.11
CA PHE A 239 7.24 4.70 -7.36
C PHE A 239 7.44 4.28 -5.91
N ASP A 240 8.60 4.64 -5.34
CA ASP A 240 8.96 4.22 -3.98
C ASP A 240 7.90 4.65 -2.96
N GLU A 241 7.32 5.84 -3.07
CA GLU A 241 6.27 6.34 -2.16
C GLU A 241 5.01 5.46 -2.17
N SER A 242 4.64 4.94 -3.34
CA SER A 242 3.51 4.02 -3.49
C SER A 242 3.83 2.61 -3.00
N MET A 243 5.08 2.15 -3.17
CA MET A 243 5.49 0.78 -2.89
C MET A 243 6.09 0.58 -1.51
N LYS A 244 6.75 1.62 -0.97
CA LYS A 244 7.49 1.58 0.29
C LYS A 244 6.58 1.92 1.46
N MET A 245 5.94 0.89 2.01
CA MET A 245 5.14 1.05 3.22
C MET A 245 6.03 1.30 4.45
N PRO A 246 5.52 2.03 5.47
CA PRO A 246 6.22 2.13 6.75
C PRO A 246 6.41 0.72 7.33
N PHE A 247 7.59 0.45 7.89
CA PHE A 247 7.87 -0.81 8.54
C PHE A 247 8.73 -0.62 9.77
N LEU A 248 8.15 -0.90 10.93
CA LEU A 248 8.84 -0.89 12.22
C LEU A 248 8.65 -2.25 12.89
N ILE A 249 9.73 -2.82 13.38
CA ILE A 249 9.68 -4.10 14.10
C ILE A 249 10.43 -3.99 15.43
N ARG A 250 9.80 -4.49 16.48
CA ARG A 250 10.40 -4.73 17.79
C ARG A 250 10.41 -6.22 18.06
N VAL A 251 11.59 -6.75 18.33
CA VAL A 251 11.78 -8.16 18.73
C VAL A 251 12.55 -8.19 20.04
N PRO A 252 11.89 -8.42 21.17
CA PRO A 252 12.56 -8.44 22.47
C PRO A 252 13.67 -9.48 22.52
N GLY A 253 14.83 -9.07 23.04
CA GLY A 253 16.00 -9.94 23.20
C GLY A 253 16.81 -10.23 21.93
N GLU A 254 16.27 -9.98 20.73
CA GLU A 254 16.96 -10.26 19.47
C GLU A 254 17.46 -8.99 18.75
N VAL A 255 16.69 -7.90 18.79
CA VAL A 255 17.01 -6.69 18.05
C VAL A 255 17.18 -5.51 18.99
N THR A 256 18.38 -4.92 18.97
CA THR A 256 18.64 -3.65 19.65
C THR A 256 17.91 -2.50 18.93
N GLY A 257 17.19 -1.67 19.67
CA GLY A 257 16.45 -0.55 19.10
C GLY A 257 17.31 0.47 18.34
N GLY A 258 16.66 1.25 17.45
CA GLY A 258 17.29 2.34 16.69
C GLY A 258 18.08 1.91 15.45
N LYS A 259 18.05 0.63 15.06
CA LYS A 259 18.70 0.16 13.83
C LYS A 259 17.87 0.47 12.60
N LYS A 260 18.55 0.92 11.53
CA LYS A 260 17.98 1.01 10.17
C LYS A 260 18.55 -0.14 9.34
N ILE A 261 17.68 -1.04 8.88
CA ILE A 261 18.04 -2.19 8.06
C ILE A 261 17.67 -1.89 6.62
N LYS A 262 18.61 -2.12 5.69
CA LYS A 262 18.46 -1.77 4.27
C LYS A 262 18.14 -2.98 3.37
N SER A 263 17.91 -4.15 3.96
CA SER A 263 17.54 -5.35 3.21
C SER A 263 16.22 -5.16 2.48
N LEU A 264 16.16 -5.63 1.24
CA LEU A 264 14.92 -5.62 0.48
C LEU A 264 13.97 -6.69 1.04
N ILE A 265 12.85 -6.26 1.58
CA ILE A 265 11.78 -7.15 2.06
C ILE A 265 10.46 -6.81 1.36
N CYS A 266 9.57 -7.79 1.27
CA CYS A 266 8.23 -7.65 0.73
C CYS A 266 7.19 -8.01 1.78
N ASN A 267 5.94 -7.62 1.56
CA ASN A 267 4.81 -8.07 2.37
C ASN A 267 4.63 -9.60 2.35
N THR A 268 5.02 -10.28 1.28
CA THR A 268 5.04 -11.76 1.20
C THR A 268 5.96 -12.42 2.22
N ASP A 269 6.92 -11.68 2.78
CA ASP A 269 7.88 -12.16 3.78
C ASP A 269 7.33 -12.12 5.21
N PHE A 270 6.23 -11.42 5.45
CA PHE A 270 5.71 -11.23 6.81
C PHE A 270 5.24 -12.56 7.42
N ALA A 271 4.44 -13.32 6.69
CA ALA A 271 3.95 -14.60 7.19
C ALA A 271 5.08 -15.60 7.51
N PRO A 272 6.04 -15.89 6.61
CA PRO A 272 7.16 -16.77 6.95
C PRO A 272 8.02 -16.25 8.09
N THR A 273 8.18 -14.93 8.25
CA THR A 273 8.93 -14.37 9.37
C THR A 273 8.21 -14.54 10.69
N ILE A 274 6.89 -14.28 10.73
CA ILE A 274 6.08 -14.51 11.94
C ILE A 274 6.11 -15.98 12.35
N LEU A 275 6.01 -16.91 11.39
CA LEU A 275 6.08 -18.34 11.64
C LEU A 275 7.46 -18.76 12.17
N ASP A 276 8.54 -18.23 11.61
CA ASP A 276 9.90 -18.49 12.07
C ASP A 276 10.11 -18.05 13.52
N PHE A 277 9.61 -16.86 13.91
CA PHE A 277 9.63 -16.43 15.32
C PHE A 277 8.76 -17.29 16.23
N ALA A 278 7.69 -17.87 15.71
CA ALA A 278 6.85 -18.81 16.44
C ALA A 278 7.45 -20.23 16.52
N GLY A 279 8.65 -20.45 15.95
CA GLY A 279 9.29 -21.77 15.91
C GLY A 279 8.62 -22.74 14.92
N ILE A 280 7.87 -22.22 13.95
CA ILE A 280 7.16 -22.99 12.93
C ILE A 280 7.94 -22.88 11.62
N HIS A 281 8.62 -23.95 11.24
CA HIS A 281 9.53 -23.96 10.08
C HIS A 281 8.91 -24.63 8.84
N GLU A 282 7.65 -25.04 8.92
CA GLU A 282 6.93 -25.61 7.78
C GLU A 282 6.67 -24.55 6.72
N ARG A 283 7.05 -24.84 5.47
CA ARG A 283 6.77 -23.97 4.35
C ARG A 283 5.30 -24.05 3.97
N LEU A 284 4.64 -22.89 3.84
CA LEU A 284 3.24 -22.83 3.41
C LEU A 284 3.11 -23.19 1.93
N PRO A 285 2.02 -23.87 1.52
CA PRO A 285 1.75 -24.10 0.10
C PRO A 285 1.69 -22.77 -0.69
N GLY A 286 2.43 -22.70 -1.80
CA GLY A 286 2.48 -21.49 -2.62
C GLY A 286 3.25 -20.30 -2.01
N GLN A 287 3.97 -20.48 -0.93
CA GLN A 287 4.77 -19.44 -0.30
C GLN A 287 5.87 -18.94 -1.24
N GLN A 288 5.85 -17.65 -1.56
CA GLN A 288 6.87 -16.98 -2.36
C GLN A 288 7.84 -16.15 -1.51
N GLY A 289 7.40 -15.70 -0.32
CA GLY A 289 8.23 -14.94 0.60
C GLY A 289 9.19 -15.82 1.43
N GLU A 290 10.20 -15.16 2.01
CA GLU A 290 11.21 -15.77 2.87
C GLU A 290 11.27 -15.05 4.22
N SER A 291 11.66 -15.75 5.30
CA SER A 291 11.85 -15.10 6.59
C SER A 291 13.01 -14.12 6.55
N PHE A 292 12.75 -12.86 6.90
CA PHE A 292 13.79 -11.84 7.05
C PHE A 292 14.39 -11.78 8.46
N ARG A 293 14.12 -12.74 9.34
CA ARG A 293 14.66 -12.76 10.70
C ARG A 293 16.18 -12.60 10.71
N ALA A 294 16.88 -13.30 9.83
CA ALA A 294 18.34 -13.21 9.73
C ALA A 294 18.82 -11.78 9.37
N CYS A 295 18.04 -11.06 8.54
CA CYS A 295 18.36 -9.67 8.14
C CYS A 295 18.28 -8.70 9.33
N LEU A 296 17.55 -9.01 10.40
CA LEU A 296 17.40 -8.14 11.57
C LEU A 296 18.71 -7.92 12.33
N SER A 297 19.70 -8.78 12.15
CA SER A 297 21.06 -8.58 12.64
C SER A 297 21.79 -7.39 11.97
N GLY A 298 21.28 -6.90 10.83
CA GLY A 298 21.91 -5.92 9.94
C GLY A 298 22.82 -6.55 8.89
N ARG A 299 22.86 -7.89 8.81
CA ARG A 299 23.61 -8.65 7.79
C ARG A 299 22.65 -9.53 7.02
N GLU A 300 22.73 -9.43 5.70
CA GLU A 300 21.91 -10.29 4.83
C GLU A 300 22.51 -11.69 4.76
N PRO A 301 21.66 -12.74 4.78
CA PRO A 301 22.11 -14.10 4.50
C PRO A 301 22.59 -14.20 3.04
N LEU A 302 23.49 -15.14 2.79
CA LEU A 302 23.94 -15.42 1.43
C LEU A 302 22.73 -15.82 0.56
N GLY A 303 22.65 -15.23 -0.63
CA GLY A 303 21.54 -15.47 -1.54
C GLY A 303 20.26 -14.69 -1.22
N TRP A 304 20.30 -13.72 -0.27
CA TRP A 304 19.17 -12.81 -0.09
C TRP A 304 18.85 -12.05 -1.37
N ARG A 305 17.56 -11.75 -1.59
CA ARG A 305 17.12 -11.10 -2.82
C ARG A 305 17.79 -9.74 -3.04
N ASP A 306 18.11 -9.47 -4.29
CA ASP A 306 18.68 -8.19 -4.73
C ASP A 306 17.72 -7.35 -5.57
N CYS A 307 16.50 -7.86 -5.80
CA CYS A 307 15.41 -7.12 -6.46
C CYS A 307 14.04 -7.57 -5.97
N ILE A 308 13.06 -6.70 -6.19
CA ILE A 308 11.63 -6.94 -5.95
C ILE A 308 10.90 -6.74 -7.26
N TYR A 309 10.01 -7.68 -7.60
CA TYR A 309 9.10 -7.60 -8.74
C TYR A 309 7.77 -7.01 -8.32
N TYR A 310 7.19 -6.18 -9.19
CA TYR A 310 5.86 -5.62 -9.04
C TYR A 310 5.10 -5.68 -10.36
N ARG A 311 3.78 -5.94 -10.30
CA ARG A 311 2.86 -5.84 -11.44
C ARG A 311 1.53 -5.23 -11.02
N TYR A 312 1.04 -4.27 -11.81
CA TYR A 312 -0.28 -3.68 -11.71
C TYR A 312 -1.14 -4.12 -12.90
N TRP A 313 -2.26 -4.79 -12.60
CA TRP A 313 -3.13 -5.42 -13.60
C TRP A 313 -4.33 -4.57 -14.00
N LEU A 314 -4.95 -3.83 -13.06
CA LEU A 314 -6.23 -3.14 -13.25
C LEU A 314 -6.07 -1.87 -14.09
N HIS A 315 -5.76 -2.06 -15.38
CA HIS A 315 -5.50 -0.99 -16.34
C HIS A 315 -6.52 0.14 -16.25
N MET A 316 -6.06 1.36 -15.94
CA MET A 316 -6.83 2.61 -15.90
C MET A 316 -8.02 2.66 -14.93
N THR A 317 -8.34 1.60 -14.22
CA THR A 317 -9.53 1.53 -13.36
C THR A 317 -9.38 2.39 -12.12
N HIS A 318 -8.29 2.22 -11.40
CA HIS A 318 -7.99 3.00 -10.22
C HIS A 318 -6.90 4.03 -10.53
N CYS A 319 -7.16 5.26 -10.11
CA CYS A 319 -6.21 6.37 -10.20
C CYS A 319 -5.70 6.65 -11.63
N ASP A 320 -6.44 6.29 -12.67
CA ASP A 320 -6.04 6.44 -14.08
C ASP A 320 -4.63 5.90 -14.34
N THR A 321 -4.25 4.79 -13.68
CA THR A 321 -2.92 4.20 -13.76
C THR A 321 -2.86 3.15 -14.86
N PRO A 322 -1.97 3.30 -15.87
CA PRO A 322 -1.76 2.28 -16.90
C PRO A 322 -1.20 0.99 -16.32
N ALA A 323 -1.63 -0.14 -16.87
CA ALA A 323 -1.09 -1.44 -16.50
C ALA A 323 0.41 -1.52 -16.81
N HIS A 324 1.19 -1.98 -15.83
CA HIS A 324 2.64 -2.02 -15.92
C HIS A 324 3.22 -3.11 -15.01
N TYR A 325 4.47 -3.45 -15.26
CA TYR A 325 5.28 -4.23 -14.34
C TYR A 325 6.73 -3.74 -14.34
N GLY A 326 7.48 -4.13 -13.33
CA GLY A 326 8.86 -3.74 -13.22
C GLY A 326 9.61 -4.42 -12.09
N ILE A 327 10.87 -4.07 -11.96
CA ILE A 327 11.70 -4.46 -10.82
C ILE A 327 12.33 -3.26 -10.15
N ARG A 328 12.50 -3.39 -8.85
CA ARG A 328 13.24 -2.46 -8.02
C ARG A 328 14.43 -3.18 -7.39
N THR A 329 15.64 -2.76 -7.70
CA THR A 329 16.88 -3.15 -7.02
C THR A 329 17.27 -2.08 -6.00
N ARG A 330 18.41 -2.23 -5.30
CA ARG A 330 18.86 -1.16 -4.39
C ARG A 330 19.17 0.15 -5.08
N ASP A 331 19.67 0.06 -6.31
CA ASP A 331 20.28 1.17 -7.02
C ASP A 331 19.44 1.66 -8.20
N TYR A 332 18.55 0.82 -8.71
CA TYR A 332 17.81 1.09 -9.93
C TYR A 332 16.38 0.58 -9.87
N LYS A 333 15.53 1.21 -10.66
CA LYS A 333 14.18 0.75 -10.94
C LYS A 333 13.95 0.72 -12.44
N LEU A 334 13.43 -0.40 -12.96
CA LEU A 334 13.06 -0.59 -14.36
C LEU A 334 11.57 -0.88 -14.44
N VAL A 335 10.86 -0.15 -15.32
CA VAL A 335 9.41 -0.25 -15.49
C VAL A 335 9.07 -0.43 -16.95
N PHE A 336 8.13 -1.33 -17.24
CA PHE A 336 7.48 -1.44 -18.53
C PHE A 336 5.98 -1.21 -18.40
N TYR A 337 5.50 -0.10 -18.92
CA TYR A 337 4.09 0.18 -19.08
C TYR A 337 3.60 -0.53 -20.34
N TYR A 338 2.91 -1.67 -20.18
CA TYR A 338 2.37 -2.39 -21.31
C TYR A 338 1.01 -1.85 -21.77
N GLY A 339 0.29 -1.14 -20.91
CA GLY A 339 -0.90 -0.33 -21.23
C GLY A 339 -2.05 -1.13 -21.85
N LEU A 340 -2.32 -2.36 -21.38
CA LEU A 340 -3.38 -3.23 -21.87
C LEU A 340 -4.27 -3.72 -20.72
N PRO A 341 -5.59 -3.85 -20.94
CA PRO A 341 -6.51 -4.38 -19.94
C PRO A 341 -6.34 -5.88 -19.71
N LEU A 342 -5.88 -6.61 -20.71
CA LEU A 342 -5.84 -8.07 -20.73
C LEU A 342 -7.20 -8.68 -20.34
N ASP A 343 -7.17 -9.72 -19.50
CA ASP A 343 -8.34 -10.39 -18.92
C ASP A 343 -8.61 -9.98 -17.46
N ALA A 344 -7.98 -8.88 -16.98
CA ALA A 344 -8.17 -8.40 -15.62
C ALA A 344 -9.61 -7.86 -15.43
N SER A 345 -10.40 -8.54 -14.61
CA SER A 345 -11.76 -8.12 -14.30
C SER A 345 -11.77 -6.72 -13.72
N GLY A 346 -12.55 -5.82 -14.32
CA GLY A 346 -12.65 -4.41 -13.93
C GLY A 346 -11.62 -3.48 -14.59
N ALA A 347 -10.68 -3.98 -15.40
CA ALA A 347 -9.81 -3.12 -16.20
C ALA A 347 -10.60 -2.38 -17.29
N LEU A 348 -10.22 -1.12 -17.58
CA LEU A 348 -10.83 -0.38 -18.68
C LEU A 348 -10.29 -0.87 -20.03
N SER A 349 -11.17 -0.99 -21.03
CA SER A 349 -10.89 -1.65 -22.32
C SER A 349 -9.92 -0.87 -23.22
N GLU A 350 -9.85 0.46 -23.07
CA GLU A 350 -9.06 1.32 -23.98
C GLU A 350 -7.56 1.20 -23.69
N PRO A 351 -6.75 0.69 -24.62
CA PRO A 351 -5.31 0.61 -24.45
C PRO A 351 -4.65 2.00 -24.37
N THR A 352 -3.58 2.10 -23.57
CA THR A 352 -2.70 3.28 -23.55
C THR A 352 -1.39 2.99 -24.29
N PRO A 353 -0.61 4.01 -24.68
CA PRO A 353 0.74 3.81 -25.19
C PRO A 353 1.57 2.95 -24.25
N ALA A 354 2.45 2.14 -24.82
CA ALA A 354 3.43 1.43 -24.03
C ALA A 354 4.70 2.27 -23.88
N GLY A 355 5.49 2.02 -22.80
CA GLY A 355 6.72 2.78 -22.55
C GLY A 355 7.66 2.06 -21.60
N LEU A 356 8.94 2.38 -21.69
CA LEU A 356 10.00 1.86 -20.81
C LEU A 356 10.64 3.01 -20.03
N GLU A 357 10.82 2.80 -18.72
CA GLU A 357 11.46 3.77 -17.84
C GLU A 357 12.52 3.09 -16.98
N LEU A 358 13.62 3.81 -16.77
CA LEU A 358 14.73 3.40 -15.92
C LEU A 358 15.11 4.59 -15.02
N TYR A 359 15.17 4.34 -13.72
CA TYR A 359 15.57 5.34 -12.73
C TYR A 359 16.86 4.90 -12.01
N ASP A 360 17.81 5.82 -11.87
CA ASP A 360 19.05 5.66 -11.09
C ASP A 360 18.83 6.19 -9.68
N LEU A 361 18.38 5.34 -8.77
CA LEU A 361 17.99 5.72 -7.41
C LEU A 361 19.13 6.25 -6.53
N LYS A 362 20.38 6.12 -6.98
CA LYS A 362 21.54 6.73 -6.30
C LYS A 362 21.71 8.19 -6.66
N LYS A 363 21.45 8.55 -7.92
CA LYS A 363 21.60 9.91 -8.44
C LYS A 363 20.30 10.69 -8.37
N ASP A 364 19.22 9.99 -8.57
CA ASP A 364 17.85 10.52 -8.60
C ASP A 364 16.95 9.69 -7.65
N PRO A 365 17.08 9.88 -6.34
CA PRO A 365 16.27 9.15 -5.35
C PRO A 365 14.80 9.52 -5.39
N LEU A 366 14.42 10.58 -6.08
CA LEU A 366 13.04 11.04 -6.26
C LEU A 366 12.42 10.57 -7.59
N GLU A 367 13.13 9.76 -8.38
CA GLU A 367 12.62 9.14 -9.62
C GLU A 367 12.05 10.12 -10.65
N MET A 368 12.68 11.29 -10.78
CA MET A 368 12.20 12.37 -11.66
C MET A 368 12.73 12.27 -13.08
N GLU A 369 13.84 11.58 -13.31
CA GLU A 369 14.51 11.49 -14.61
C GLU A 369 14.52 10.06 -15.16
N ASN A 370 13.76 9.80 -16.22
CA ASN A 370 13.86 8.55 -16.96
C ASN A 370 15.16 8.53 -17.78
N VAL A 371 16.08 7.67 -17.42
CA VAL A 371 17.38 7.52 -18.08
C VAL A 371 17.45 6.33 -19.06
N TYR A 372 16.30 5.69 -19.37
CA TYR A 372 16.24 4.48 -20.18
C TYR A 372 16.91 4.63 -21.54
N SER A 373 16.72 5.75 -22.22
CA SER A 373 17.27 6.01 -23.56
C SER A 373 18.75 6.47 -23.56
N LYS A 374 19.30 6.83 -22.38
CA LYS A 374 20.69 7.32 -22.28
C LYS A 374 21.70 6.23 -22.56
N LYS A 375 22.71 6.52 -23.40
CA LYS A 375 23.72 5.55 -23.84
C LYS A 375 24.55 4.98 -22.71
N GLU A 376 24.92 5.79 -21.73
CA GLU A 376 25.69 5.40 -20.55
C GLU A 376 24.99 4.35 -19.66
N TYR A 377 23.68 4.24 -19.72
CA TYR A 377 22.89 3.25 -18.97
C TYR A 377 22.64 1.95 -19.75
N ARG A 378 23.20 1.79 -20.94
CA ARG A 378 22.98 0.59 -21.79
C ARG A 378 23.24 -0.71 -21.04
N GLN A 379 24.40 -0.84 -20.38
CA GLN A 379 24.78 -2.06 -19.66
C GLN A 379 23.86 -2.32 -18.46
N VAL A 380 23.49 -1.26 -17.73
CA VAL A 380 22.53 -1.33 -16.61
C VAL A 380 21.18 -1.83 -17.12
N ARG A 381 20.68 -1.23 -18.19
CA ARG A 381 19.40 -1.59 -18.82
C ARG A 381 19.37 -3.06 -19.23
N GLU A 382 20.40 -3.55 -19.93
CA GLU A 382 20.49 -4.95 -20.36
C GLU A 382 20.49 -5.91 -19.16
N THR A 383 21.23 -5.57 -18.10
CA THR A 383 21.27 -6.35 -16.86
C THR A 383 19.91 -6.38 -16.17
N LEU A 384 19.24 -5.24 -16.06
CA LEU A 384 17.94 -5.17 -15.39
C LEU A 384 16.83 -5.84 -16.21
N LEU A 385 16.85 -5.75 -17.53
CA LEU A 385 15.92 -6.48 -18.40
C LEU A 385 16.06 -7.98 -18.23
N LYS A 386 17.30 -8.49 -18.21
CA LYS A 386 17.55 -9.90 -17.94
C LYS A 386 16.97 -10.31 -16.58
N LYS A 387 17.29 -9.53 -15.53
CA LYS A 387 16.79 -9.78 -14.17
C LYS A 387 15.26 -9.72 -14.08
N LEU A 388 14.63 -8.78 -14.79
CA LEU A 388 13.16 -8.68 -14.84
C LEU A 388 12.54 -9.96 -15.41
N PHE A 389 13.05 -10.47 -16.53
CA PHE A 389 12.52 -11.69 -17.12
C PHE A 389 12.81 -12.94 -16.28
N GLU A 390 13.98 -13.02 -15.63
CA GLU A 390 14.28 -14.08 -14.66
C GLU A 390 13.30 -14.08 -13.48
N GLN A 391 12.95 -12.91 -12.94
CA GLN A 391 11.94 -12.79 -11.88
C GLN A 391 10.55 -13.20 -12.35
N LYS A 392 10.16 -12.79 -13.55
CA LYS A 392 8.86 -13.16 -14.13
C LYS A 392 8.75 -14.69 -14.31
N GLU A 393 9.79 -15.32 -14.78
CA GLU A 393 9.84 -16.78 -14.94
C GLU A 393 9.78 -17.49 -13.58
N LEU A 394 10.58 -17.04 -12.61
CA LEU A 394 10.61 -17.57 -11.25
C LEU A 394 9.24 -17.53 -10.56
N LEU A 395 8.49 -16.46 -10.80
CA LEU A 395 7.17 -16.21 -10.18
C LEU A 395 6.01 -16.79 -11.01
N GLY A 396 6.28 -17.39 -12.18
CA GLY A 396 5.26 -17.93 -13.07
C GLY A 396 4.44 -16.86 -13.82
N ASP A 397 4.95 -15.62 -13.90
CA ASP A 397 4.31 -14.48 -14.57
C ASP A 397 5.01 -14.16 -15.90
N ASN A 398 5.10 -15.13 -16.81
CA ASN A 398 5.94 -15.10 -18.01
C ASN A 398 5.28 -14.52 -19.29
N ASP A 399 4.08 -13.97 -19.20
CA ASP A 399 3.29 -13.41 -20.31
C ASP A 399 2.98 -14.39 -21.47
N LEU A 400 3.13 -15.70 -21.30
CA LEU A 400 2.85 -16.67 -22.37
C LEU A 400 1.39 -16.64 -22.84
N CYS A 401 0.47 -16.28 -21.94
CA CYS A 401 -0.95 -16.12 -22.26
C CYS A 401 -1.26 -14.77 -22.93
N TYR A 402 -0.29 -13.84 -23.02
CA TYR A 402 -0.49 -12.47 -23.47
C TYR A 402 0.55 -12.05 -24.51
N PRO A 403 0.55 -12.64 -25.72
CA PRO A 403 1.55 -12.38 -26.75
C PRO A 403 1.62 -10.89 -27.18
N GLU A 404 0.54 -10.14 -27.02
CA GLU A 404 0.47 -8.71 -27.29
C GLU A 404 1.39 -7.89 -26.40
N ILE A 405 1.64 -8.30 -25.16
CA ILE A 405 2.62 -7.65 -24.27
C ILE A 405 4.02 -7.78 -24.88
N THR A 406 4.40 -9.00 -25.29
CA THR A 406 5.69 -9.28 -25.93
C THR A 406 5.87 -8.47 -27.21
N GLN A 407 4.83 -8.37 -28.05
CA GLN A 407 4.86 -7.57 -29.27
C GLN A 407 5.08 -6.07 -28.97
N ARG A 408 4.38 -5.53 -27.96
CA ARG A 408 4.57 -4.13 -27.53
C ARG A 408 5.97 -3.88 -27.02
N PHE A 409 6.49 -4.78 -26.19
CA PHE A 409 7.85 -4.69 -25.65
C PHE A 409 8.89 -4.66 -26.79
N GLN A 410 8.80 -5.57 -27.77
CA GLN A 410 9.73 -5.63 -28.89
C GLN A 410 9.68 -4.37 -29.77
N LYS A 411 8.49 -3.83 -30.02
CA LYS A 411 8.32 -2.58 -30.79
C LYS A 411 9.04 -1.40 -30.13
N ILE A 412 8.91 -1.23 -28.81
CA ILE A 412 9.56 -0.12 -28.09
C ILE A 412 11.07 -0.31 -28.05
N LYS A 413 11.52 -1.52 -27.75
CA LYS A 413 12.96 -1.84 -27.73
C LYS A 413 13.64 -1.54 -29.07
N GLN A 414 12.96 -1.77 -30.22
CA GLN A 414 13.48 -1.47 -31.56
C GLN A 414 13.52 0.03 -31.83
N ARG A 415 12.64 0.84 -31.27
CA ARG A 415 12.64 2.30 -31.43
C ARG A 415 13.72 2.99 -30.59
N GLY A 416 14.37 2.30 -29.66
CA GLY A 416 15.35 2.88 -28.75
C GLY A 416 14.74 3.73 -27.66
N GLU A 417 13.43 3.64 -27.52
CA GLU A 417 12.65 4.29 -26.47
C GLU A 417 12.57 3.38 -25.23
#